data_ca9ebbc985a12729c2fac6a4bf6917a1
#
_entry.id   ca9ebbc985a12729c2fac6a4bf6917a1
#
_cell.length_a   1.000
_cell.length_b   1.000
_cell.length_c   1.000
_cell.angle_alpha   90.00
_cell.angle_beta   90.00
_cell.angle_gamma   90.00
#
_symmetry.space_group_name_H-M   'P 1'
#
loop_
_entity.id
_entity.type
_entity.pdbx_description
1 polymer ?
#
loop_
_entity_poly.entity_id
_entity_poly.type
_entity_poly.pdbx_seq_one_letter_code
_entity_poly.pdbx_strand_id
1 'polypeptide(L)'
;SWRFNIIEEAAIGGRGGYEHFKDNGTDIFFLAQWFPRMVAYTDYAGWQHKAFLGRGEFTLEFGDYDVAITVPKGHIVSATGELKNAKQVLTAKQRQRLAQTNAAQPTFIVTPEEALANEAKQHQGQRTWRFSAKKVRDFAWASSEKFIWDAMLHEQPGAEYDQVLALS
;
A
#
# COMPACT_ATOMS: atom_id res chain seq x y z
N SER A 1 0.22 -5.71 21.42
CA SER A 1 0.10 -4.45 20.65
C SER A 1 1.41 -3.68 20.72
N TRP A 2 1.72 -2.94 19.68
CA TRP A 2 2.87 -2.06 19.59
C TRP A 2 2.43 -0.72 19.00
N ARG A 3 3.21 0.33 19.24
CA ARG A 3 2.98 1.67 18.71
C ARG A 3 4.28 2.20 18.12
N PHE A 4 4.16 3.00 17.08
CA PHE A 4 5.28 3.70 16.45
C PHE A 4 4.80 5.05 15.92
N ASN A 5 5.75 5.98 15.74
CA ASN A 5 5.49 7.25 15.08
C ASN A 5 5.90 7.12 13.60
N ILE A 6 5.04 7.58 12.70
CA ILE A 6 5.42 7.79 11.31
C ILE A 6 6.19 9.10 11.24
N ILE A 7 7.39 9.05 10.69
CA ILE A 7 8.32 10.18 10.66
C ILE A 7 8.28 10.79 9.25
N GLU A 8 8.47 12.11 9.16
CA GLU A 8 8.58 12.81 7.88
C GLU A 8 9.75 12.26 7.06
N GLU A 9 9.52 12.01 5.78
CA GLU A 9 10.46 11.37 4.86
C GLU A 9 11.82 12.08 4.83
N ALA A 10 11.81 13.41 4.79
CA ALA A 10 13.03 14.23 4.79
C ALA A 10 13.93 13.98 6.00
N ALA A 11 13.37 13.59 7.14
CA ALA A 11 14.12 13.29 8.36
C ALA A 11 14.81 11.92 8.36
N ILE A 12 14.38 11.00 7.49
CA ILE A 12 14.88 9.62 7.41
C ILE A 12 15.54 9.27 6.07
N GLY A 13 15.79 10.26 5.22
CA GLY A 13 16.54 10.08 3.98
C GLY A 13 15.76 9.40 2.85
N GLY A 14 14.42 9.54 2.80
CA GLY A 14 13.64 9.20 1.62
C GLY A 14 13.21 7.73 1.48
N ARG A 15 13.19 6.94 2.56
CA ARG A 15 12.89 5.50 2.49
C ARG A 15 11.55 5.07 3.10
N GLY A 16 10.65 5.99 3.29
CA GLY A 16 9.33 5.75 3.85
C GLY A 16 8.96 6.78 4.89
N GLY A 17 7.75 6.73 5.39
CA GLY A 17 7.25 7.72 6.33
C GLY A 17 6.09 8.52 5.76
N TYR A 18 6.12 9.84 5.91
CA TYR A 18 5.17 10.73 5.24
C TYR A 18 5.87 11.94 4.63
N GLU A 19 5.27 12.48 3.58
CA GLU A 19 5.64 13.74 2.96
C GLU A 19 4.50 14.74 3.14
N HIS A 20 4.83 15.94 3.63
CA HIS A 20 3.87 17.01 3.85
C HIS A 20 3.92 18.07 2.73
N PHE A 21 2.79 18.27 2.07
CA PHE A 21 2.64 19.30 1.03
C PHE A 21 2.12 20.59 1.64
N LYS A 22 3.00 21.56 1.85
CA LYS A 22 2.70 22.83 2.53
C LYS A 22 1.65 23.67 1.82
N ASP A 23 1.58 23.58 0.49
CA ASP A 23 0.71 24.41 -0.35
C ASP A 23 -0.78 24.15 -0.08
N ASN A 24 -1.15 22.96 0.34
CA ASN A 24 -2.53 22.56 0.60
C ASN A 24 -2.75 21.78 1.89
N GLY A 25 -1.68 21.59 2.69
CA GLY A 25 -1.76 20.90 3.98
C GLY A 25 -2.05 19.40 3.90
N THR A 26 -1.78 18.77 2.75
CA THR A 26 -2.06 17.34 2.53
C THR A 26 -0.81 16.50 2.78
N ASP A 27 -1.00 15.31 3.35
CA ASP A 27 0.06 14.34 3.58
C ASP A 27 -0.06 13.14 2.65
N ILE A 28 1.10 12.63 2.20
CA ILE A 28 1.22 11.31 1.59
C ILE A 28 1.98 10.42 2.57
N PHE A 29 1.39 9.29 2.94
CA PHE A 29 2.02 8.24 3.73
C PHE A 29 2.44 7.10 2.84
N PHE A 30 3.65 6.56 3.06
CA PHE A 30 4.17 5.39 2.35
C PHE A 30 5.07 4.58 3.27
N LEU A 31 4.68 3.35 3.54
CA LEU A 31 5.29 2.51 4.56
C LEU A 31 5.58 1.12 4.01
N ALA A 32 6.85 0.74 4.09
CA ALA A 32 7.34 -0.62 3.91
C ALA A 32 8.15 -1.01 5.14
N GLN A 33 8.20 -2.30 5.47
CA GLN A 33 8.97 -2.81 6.62
C GLN A 33 8.60 -2.10 7.95
N TRP A 34 7.34 -1.76 8.13
CA TRP A 34 6.79 -0.89 9.17
C TRP A 34 6.35 -1.64 10.44
N PHE A 35 6.39 -2.95 10.45
CA PHE A 35 5.94 -3.79 11.56
C PHE A 35 7.05 -4.75 12.04
N PRO A 36 7.03 -5.19 13.32
CA PRO A 36 7.95 -6.19 13.82
C PRO A 36 7.80 -7.51 13.07
N ARG A 37 8.93 -8.11 12.69
CA ARG A 37 8.98 -9.36 11.92
C ARG A 37 9.67 -10.46 12.71
N MET A 38 9.36 -11.69 12.35
CA MET A 38 10.13 -12.84 12.78
C MET A 38 11.51 -12.79 12.11
N VAL A 39 12.53 -13.06 12.89
CA VAL A 39 13.91 -13.16 12.42
C VAL A 39 14.09 -14.46 11.64
N ALA A 40 14.63 -14.38 10.43
CA ALA A 40 14.96 -15.57 9.65
C ALA A 40 16.17 -16.31 10.24
N TYR A 41 16.16 -17.63 10.17
CA TYR A 41 17.29 -18.49 10.53
C TYR A 41 17.86 -19.14 9.28
N THR A 42 19.18 -19.10 9.14
CA THR A 42 19.90 -19.77 8.05
C THR A 42 20.93 -20.73 8.59
N ASP A 43 21.13 -21.88 7.94
CA ASP A 43 22.06 -22.92 8.39
C ASP A 43 23.51 -22.45 8.45
N TYR A 44 23.90 -21.56 7.55
CA TYR A 44 25.29 -21.08 7.43
C TYR A 44 25.62 -19.88 8.33
N ALA A 45 24.65 -19.11 8.78
CA ALA A 45 24.87 -17.87 9.54
C ALA A 45 23.99 -17.70 10.79
N GLY A 46 23.09 -18.65 11.07
CA GLY A 46 22.17 -18.59 12.22
C GLY A 46 21.10 -17.52 12.07
N TRP A 47 20.73 -16.91 13.19
CA TRP A 47 19.70 -15.86 13.23
C TRP A 47 20.13 -14.58 12.52
N GLN A 48 19.34 -14.15 11.54
CA GLN A 48 19.62 -12.98 10.68
C GLN A 48 19.02 -11.69 11.28
N HIS A 49 19.55 -11.24 12.41
CA HIS A 49 19.07 -10.08 13.18
C HIS A 49 19.91 -8.81 12.99
N LYS A 50 20.56 -8.67 11.86
CA LYS A 50 21.43 -7.52 11.58
C LYS A 50 20.61 -6.23 11.50
N ALA A 51 21.21 -5.14 11.99
CA ALA A 51 20.65 -3.81 11.85
C ALA A 51 20.62 -3.38 10.37
N PHE A 52 19.74 -2.42 10.04
CA PHE A 52 19.73 -1.79 8.73
C PHE A 52 21.04 -1.03 8.49
N LEU A 53 21.73 -1.37 7.41
CA LEU A 53 23.04 -0.83 7.07
C LEU A 53 23.02 0.18 5.89
N GLY A 54 21.84 0.52 5.38
CA GLY A 54 21.68 1.41 4.24
C GLY A 54 21.98 0.76 2.88
N ARG A 55 22.76 -0.32 2.87
CA ARG A 55 23.06 -1.16 1.69
C ARG A 55 22.82 -2.61 2.05
N GLY A 56 22.30 -3.37 1.10
CA GLY A 56 21.88 -4.75 1.32
C GLY A 56 20.47 -4.80 1.92
N GLU A 57 19.77 -5.89 1.67
CA GLU A 57 18.39 -6.09 2.08
C GLU A 57 18.29 -7.04 3.28
N PHE A 58 17.19 -6.96 3.98
CA PHE A 58 16.88 -7.91 5.04
C PHE A 58 16.55 -9.28 4.46
N THR A 59 16.88 -10.34 5.21
CA THR A 59 16.35 -11.67 4.92
C THR A 59 14.88 -11.69 5.36
N LEU A 60 13.99 -11.81 4.37
CA LEU A 60 12.53 -11.81 4.59
C LEU A 60 11.96 -13.18 4.27
N GLU A 61 11.24 -13.76 5.21
CA GLU A 61 10.49 -14.99 5.01
C GLU A 61 9.13 -14.69 4.35
N PHE A 62 8.65 -15.64 3.56
CA PHE A 62 7.30 -15.57 3.00
C PHE A 62 6.24 -15.79 4.07
N GLY A 63 5.16 -15.06 3.99
CA GLY A 63 4.03 -15.18 4.91
C GLY A 63 2.71 -14.77 4.29
N ASP A 64 1.64 -15.09 5.00
CA ASP A 64 0.29 -14.64 4.68
C ASP A 64 -0.05 -13.43 5.57
N TYR A 65 -0.71 -12.44 4.99
CA TYR A 65 -1.04 -11.20 5.65
C TYR A 65 -2.53 -10.87 5.50
N ASP A 66 -3.18 -10.61 6.64
CA ASP A 66 -4.50 -9.99 6.71
C ASP A 66 -4.37 -8.67 7.45
N VAL A 67 -4.49 -7.56 6.73
CA VAL A 67 -4.18 -6.22 7.25
C VAL A 67 -5.40 -5.31 7.15
N ALA A 68 -5.70 -4.60 8.25
CA ALA A 68 -6.70 -3.56 8.31
C ALA A 68 -6.03 -2.21 8.55
N ILE A 69 -6.18 -1.29 7.61
CA ILE A 69 -5.58 0.05 7.62
C ILE A 69 -6.71 1.06 7.84
N THR A 70 -6.68 1.74 8.99
CA THR A 70 -7.66 2.78 9.31
C THR A 70 -7.01 4.14 9.14
N VAL A 71 -7.56 4.93 8.22
CA VAL A 71 -7.06 6.25 7.82
C VAL A 71 -8.18 7.28 7.83
N PRO A 72 -7.88 8.59 7.73
CA PRO A 72 -8.90 9.61 7.49
C PRO A 72 -9.78 9.25 6.30
N LYS A 73 -11.07 9.61 6.38
CA LYS A 73 -12.09 9.14 5.42
C LYS A 73 -11.83 9.53 3.96
N GLY A 74 -11.13 10.64 3.73
CA GLY A 74 -10.74 11.10 2.39
C GLY A 74 -9.60 10.31 1.75
N HIS A 75 -8.83 9.58 2.54
CA HIS A 75 -7.66 8.86 2.02
C HIS A 75 -8.06 7.68 1.14
N ILE A 76 -7.37 7.57 0.01
CA ILE A 76 -7.29 6.37 -0.82
C ILE A 76 -6.08 5.58 -0.33
N VAL A 77 -6.22 4.27 -0.21
CA VAL A 77 -5.15 3.38 0.23
C VAL A 77 -4.80 2.41 -0.89
N SER A 78 -3.52 2.37 -1.24
CA SER A 78 -2.92 1.32 -2.06
C SER A 78 -2.06 0.43 -1.16
N ALA A 79 -2.13 -0.88 -1.30
CA ALA A 79 -1.38 -1.81 -0.44
C ALA A 79 -1.12 -3.14 -1.15
N THR A 80 -0.15 -3.89 -0.61
CA THR A 80 0.11 -5.27 -1.02
C THR A 80 -1.14 -6.14 -0.84
N GLY A 81 -1.43 -6.98 -1.82
CA GLY A 81 -2.50 -7.96 -1.76
C GLY A 81 -3.85 -7.47 -2.31
N GLU A 82 -4.86 -8.26 -2.09
CA GLU A 82 -6.21 -8.05 -2.62
C GLU A 82 -7.08 -7.23 -1.65
N LEU A 83 -7.75 -6.19 -2.15
CA LEU A 83 -8.73 -5.40 -1.40
C LEU A 83 -10.00 -6.21 -1.12
N LYS A 84 -10.25 -6.56 0.14
CA LYS A 84 -11.36 -7.43 0.55
C LYS A 84 -12.68 -6.71 0.80
N ASN A 85 -12.65 -5.42 1.07
CA ASN A 85 -13.85 -4.66 1.41
C ASN A 85 -14.15 -3.49 0.45
N ALA A 86 -13.90 -3.69 -0.85
CA ALA A 86 -14.13 -2.69 -1.90
C ALA A 86 -15.51 -2.02 -1.84
N LYS A 87 -16.56 -2.76 -1.47
CA LYS A 87 -17.93 -2.22 -1.33
C LYS A 87 -18.05 -1.14 -0.25
N GLN A 88 -17.18 -1.15 0.76
CA GLN A 88 -17.20 -0.22 1.89
C GLN A 88 -16.34 1.02 1.64
N VAL A 89 -15.29 0.88 0.83
CA VAL A 89 -14.26 1.92 0.68
C VAL A 89 -14.24 2.58 -0.70
N LEU A 90 -14.74 1.92 -1.74
CA LEU A 90 -14.83 2.45 -3.10
C LEU A 90 -16.27 2.80 -3.48
N THR A 91 -16.43 3.82 -4.30
CA THR A 91 -17.69 4.16 -4.95
C THR A 91 -18.12 3.07 -5.93
N ALA A 92 -19.40 3.05 -6.34
CA ALA A 92 -19.89 2.10 -7.34
C ALA A 92 -19.13 2.22 -8.66
N LYS A 93 -18.80 3.45 -9.08
CA LYS A 93 -18.06 3.76 -10.30
C LYS A 93 -16.61 3.23 -10.26
N GLN A 94 -15.92 3.45 -9.13
CA GLN A 94 -14.57 2.93 -8.91
C GLN A 94 -14.53 1.40 -8.92
N ARG A 95 -15.49 0.74 -8.26
CA ARG A 95 -15.61 -0.73 -8.30
C ARG A 95 -15.86 -1.26 -9.71
N GLN A 96 -16.70 -0.58 -10.49
CA GLN A 96 -16.96 -0.96 -11.88
C GLN A 96 -15.68 -0.87 -12.71
N ARG A 97 -14.91 0.22 -12.59
CA ARG A 97 -13.62 0.38 -13.28
C ARG A 97 -12.62 -0.71 -12.85
N LEU A 98 -12.52 -0.99 -11.55
CA LEU A 98 -11.66 -2.05 -11.03
C LEU A 98 -12.02 -3.42 -11.60
N ALA A 99 -13.30 -3.73 -11.72
CA ALA A 99 -13.77 -4.98 -12.33
C ALA A 99 -13.55 -5.06 -13.86
N GLN A 100 -13.31 -3.93 -14.52
CA GLN A 100 -13.05 -3.84 -15.96
C GLN A 100 -11.56 -3.75 -16.29
N THR A 101 -10.67 -3.77 -15.28
CA THR A 101 -9.23 -3.76 -15.49
C THR A 101 -8.80 -4.96 -16.32
N ASN A 102 -7.91 -4.72 -17.28
CA ASN A 102 -7.41 -5.73 -18.21
C ASN A 102 -5.89 -5.58 -18.44
N ALA A 103 -5.31 -6.47 -19.23
CA ALA A 103 -3.87 -6.48 -19.53
C ALA A 103 -3.45 -5.57 -20.70
N ALA A 104 -4.41 -4.96 -21.41
CA ALA A 104 -4.10 -4.19 -22.63
C ALA A 104 -3.60 -2.78 -22.31
N GLN A 105 -4.18 -2.15 -21.28
CA GLN A 105 -3.81 -0.77 -20.90
C GLN A 105 -4.23 -0.49 -19.43
N PRO A 106 -3.55 0.46 -18.77
CA PRO A 106 -3.96 0.93 -17.44
C PRO A 106 -5.39 1.49 -17.44
N THR A 107 -6.13 1.19 -16.39
CA THR A 107 -7.49 1.67 -16.17
C THR A 107 -7.50 2.56 -14.92
N PHE A 108 -7.88 3.82 -15.04
CA PHE A 108 -8.04 4.69 -13.88
C PHE A 108 -9.18 4.20 -12.99
N ILE A 109 -8.85 3.85 -11.76
CA ILE A 109 -9.83 3.53 -10.70
C ILE A 109 -10.29 4.82 -10.02
N VAL A 110 -9.33 5.68 -9.66
CA VAL A 110 -9.57 7.07 -9.21
C VAL A 110 -8.98 7.99 -10.27
N THR A 111 -9.82 8.75 -10.96
CA THR A 111 -9.34 9.66 -12.03
C THR A 111 -8.72 10.93 -11.43
N PRO A 112 -7.90 11.67 -12.20
CA PRO A 112 -7.36 12.96 -11.77
C PRO A 112 -8.44 13.93 -11.27
N GLU A 113 -9.57 14.01 -11.95
CA GLU A 113 -10.69 14.89 -11.57
C GLU A 113 -11.34 14.43 -10.25
N GLU A 114 -11.47 13.12 -10.05
CA GLU A 114 -11.98 12.55 -8.79
C GLU A 114 -11.01 12.80 -7.63
N ALA A 115 -9.70 12.72 -7.85
CA ALA A 115 -8.68 13.03 -6.85
C ALA A 115 -8.72 14.51 -6.44
N LEU A 116 -8.74 15.44 -7.42
CA LEU A 116 -8.89 16.87 -7.16
C LEU A 116 -10.21 17.19 -6.41
N ALA A 117 -11.31 16.58 -6.82
CA ALA A 117 -12.59 16.77 -6.17
C ALA A 117 -12.64 16.17 -4.76
N ASN A 118 -11.85 15.14 -4.49
CA ASN A 118 -11.71 14.52 -3.18
C ASN A 118 -10.89 15.41 -2.24
N GLU A 119 -9.76 15.91 -2.70
CA GLU A 119 -8.86 16.81 -1.96
C GLU A 119 -9.55 18.13 -1.57
N ALA A 120 -10.41 18.67 -2.44
CA ALA A 120 -11.17 19.89 -2.17
C ALA A 120 -12.26 19.74 -1.10
N LYS A 121 -12.54 18.53 -0.64
CA LYS A 121 -13.60 18.25 0.35
C LYS A 121 -13.04 18.13 1.76
N GLN A 122 -13.77 18.67 2.73
CA GLN A 122 -13.52 18.36 4.13
C GLN A 122 -14.09 16.97 4.46
N HIS A 123 -13.24 16.06 4.90
CA HIS A 123 -13.62 14.73 5.31
C HIS A 123 -13.62 14.61 6.83
N GLN A 124 -14.69 14.07 7.41
CA GLN A 124 -14.78 13.81 8.85
C GLN A 124 -14.83 12.31 9.12
N GLY A 125 -14.15 11.89 10.20
CA GLY A 125 -14.10 10.50 10.62
C GLY A 125 -13.03 9.69 9.88
N GLN A 126 -13.12 8.39 10.05
CA GLN A 126 -12.13 7.42 9.54
C GLN A 126 -12.80 6.37 8.66
N ARG A 127 -11.97 5.67 7.88
CA ARG A 127 -12.36 4.55 7.04
C ARG A 127 -11.32 3.44 7.16
N THR A 128 -11.77 2.20 7.26
CA THR A 128 -10.89 1.03 7.35
C THR A 128 -10.87 0.29 6.03
N TRP A 129 -9.69 0.14 5.47
CA TRP A 129 -9.37 -0.67 4.30
C TRP A 129 -8.87 -2.03 4.76
N ARG A 130 -9.27 -3.12 4.10
CA ARG A 130 -8.88 -4.49 4.46
C ARG A 130 -8.26 -5.17 3.27
N PHE A 131 -7.04 -5.67 3.47
CA PHE A 131 -6.28 -6.35 2.44
C PHE A 131 -5.88 -7.74 2.92
N SER A 132 -5.76 -8.68 1.98
CA SER A 132 -5.23 -10.02 2.21
C SER A 132 -4.19 -10.33 1.14
N ALA A 133 -3.02 -10.78 1.55
CA ALA A 133 -1.93 -11.20 0.66
C ALA A 133 -1.41 -12.56 1.11
N LYS A 134 -1.09 -13.43 0.17
CA LYS A 134 -0.57 -14.77 0.46
C LYS A 134 0.81 -14.96 -0.14
N LYS A 135 1.67 -15.68 0.60
CA LYS A 135 3.02 -16.04 0.15
C LYS A 135 3.84 -14.82 -0.33
N VAL A 136 3.76 -13.70 0.40
CA VAL A 136 4.54 -12.49 0.11
C VAL A 136 5.59 -12.25 1.18
N ARG A 137 6.69 -11.59 0.80
CA ARG A 137 7.81 -11.33 1.73
C ARG A 137 7.58 -10.10 2.59
N ASP A 138 6.80 -9.15 2.13
CA ASP A 138 6.49 -7.90 2.83
C ASP A 138 5.06 -7.46 2.55
N PHE A 139 4.58 -6.58 3.41
CA PHE A 139 3.33 -5.87 3.21
C PHE A 139 3.60 -4.37 3.29
N ALA A 140 3.57 -3.71 2.14
CA ALA A 140 3.71 -2.26 2.03
C ALA A 140 2.36 -1.61 1.78
N TRP A 141 2.23 -0.34 2.14
CA TRP A 141 1.05 0.46 1.84
C TRP A 141 1.36 1.94 1.70
N ALA A 142 0.53 2.62 0.94
CA ALA A 142 0.55 4.07 0.80
C ALA A 142 -0.86 4.64 0.93
N SER A 143 -0.98 5.91 1.36
CA SER A 143 -2.27 6.54 1.60
C SER A 143 -2.20 8.05 1.46
N SER A 144 -3.14 8.63 0.72
CA SER A 144 -3.32 10.09 0.62
C SER A 144 -4.73 10.44 0.13
N GLU A 145 -5.15 11.67 0.38
CA GLU A 145 -6.35 12.26 -0.25
C GLU A 145 -6.12 12.63 -1.73
N LYS A 146 -4.86 12.77 -2.13
CA LYS A 146 -4.43 13.20 -3.47
C LYS A 146 -4.32 12.08 -4.49
N PHE A 147 -4.41 10.82 -4.08
CA PHE A 147 -4.10 9.72 -4.97
C PHE A 147 -5.01 9.66 -6.19
N ILE A 148 -4.36 9.75 -7.35
CA ILE A 148 -4.82 9.16 -8.58
C ILE A 148 -4.45 7.68 -8.47
N TRP A 149 -5.36 6.81 -8.91
CA TRP A 149 -5.10 5.38 -8.83
C TRP A 149 -5.46 4.74 -10.15
N ASP A 150 -4.48 4.12 -10.79
CA ASP A 150 -4.72 3.26 -11.93
C ASP A 150 -4.37 1.79 -11.62
N ALA A 151 -4.81 0.91 -12.49
CA ALA A 151 -4.61 -0.52 -12.35
C ALA A 151 -4.49 -1.19 -13.72
N MET A 152 -3.64 -2.20 -13.82
CA MET A 152 -3.49 -3.05 -14.99
C MET A 152 -3.32 -4.51 -14.57
N LEU A 153 -3.96 -5.43 -15.27
CA LEU A 153 -3.69 -6.85 -15.08
C LEU A 153 -2.38 -7.23 -15.78
N HIS A 154 -1.56 -7.99 -15.08
CA HIS A 154 -0.37 -8.62 -15.64
C HIS A 154 -0.55 -10.14 -15.63
N GLU A 155 -0.42 -10.78 -16.78
CA GLU A 155 -0.40 -12.23 -16.90
C GLU A 155 1.04 -12.72 -16.69
N GLN A 156 1.24 -13.55 -15.67
CA GLN A 156 2.55 -14.09 -15.35
C GLN A 156 2.62 -15.58 -15.73
N PRO A 157 3.31 -15.94 -16.83
CA PRO A 157 3.40 -17.34 -17.26
C PRO A 157 4.07 -18.23 -16.20
N GLY A 158 3.46 -19.40 -15.96
CA GLY A 158 4.02 -20.41 -15.06
C GLY A 158 3.90 -20.11 -13.57
N ALA A 159 3.18 -19.07 -13.16
CA ALA A 159 2.88 -18.80 -11.77
C ALA A 159 1.66 -19.59 -11.28
N GLU A 160 1.62 -19.87 -9.98
CA GLU A 160 0.43 -20.46 -9.32
C GLU A 160 -0.80 -19.51 -9.43
N TYR A 161 -0.55 -18.24 -9.67
CA TYR A 161 -1.55 -17.20 -9.94
C TYR A 161 -1.34 -16.65 -11.36
N ASP A 162 -2.31 -16.84 -12.23
CA ASP A 162 -2.23 -16.43 -13.63
C ASP A 162 -2.27 -14.90 -13.83
N GLN A 163 -2.70 -14.15 -12.83
CA GLN A 163 -2.89 -12.72 -12.95
C GLN A 163 -2.39 -11.97 -11.70
N VAL A 164 -1.65 -10.90 -11.94
CA VAL A 164 -1.23 -9.93 -10.93
C VAL A 164 -1.83 -8.58 -11.29
N LEU A 165 -2.51 -7.94 -10.34
CA LEU A 165 -3.01 -6.59 -10.47
C LEU A 165 -1.90 -5.62 -10.08
N ALA A 166 -1.33 -4.91 -11.05
CA ALA A 166 -0.42 -3.82 -10.81
C ALA A 166 -1.21 -2.53 -10.52
N LEU A 167 -0.81 -1.81 -9.50
CA LEU A 167 -1.42 -0.55 -9.05
C LEU A 167 -0.36 0.55 -9.03
N SER A 168 -0.70 1.74 -9.47
CA SER A 168 0.14 2.93 -9.36
C SER A 168 -0.67 4.17 -8.96
#